data_53c51e70851e44864cab78561b934bc4
#
_entry.id   53c51e70851e44864cab78561b934bc4
#
_cell.length_a   1.000
_cell.length_b   1.000
_cell.length_c   1.000
_cell.angle_alpha   90.00
_cell.angle_beta   90.00
_cell.angle_gamma   90.00
#
_symmetry.space_group_name_H-M   'P 1'
#
loop_
_entity.id
_entity.type
_entity.pdbx_description
1 polymer ?
#
loop_
_entity_poly.entity_id
_entity_poly.type
_entity_poly.pdbx_seq_one_letter_code
_entity_poly.pdbx_strand_id
1 'polypeptide(L)'
;MKTLSILLFASFLFVGCAQESATPNIIYILADDLGYNELGSYGQKIIRTPNLDKLAVEGMRFTQHYSGSPVCAPSRGTLLTGKNTGSGYIRDNFEMGGWGPNEPEGQLPLLDSEFTIAEMVKPLGYTTGFIGKWGLGGPDSEGHPNNQGFDQFYGYLCQRVAHNYYPTHLWQNGTPDSLEGNAYFASHQKIDAPLETDQDYYDLFAAEHYAPDKMLESALSFLEDNKDNPFFLVFATPVPHLALQVPLESLNEYPDSLDSEPFLGGSYLPHPRPHAAYAAMITRMDRDIGTMLAKLADLGLEENTIIMFSSDNGTTYSKGVDASYFNSVGSLRGLKGSVFEGGVKVPFIVKWPGTVKPGSTSDHVSAFWDLLPTVAEITGAEAPTNSDGNSFLATLKGNSAYQTPDKPLYWEYHAFGGMQAVRMGDWKGVRLEIRRQDNAPVQLFNLTSDPNEENDVASANPDIVALIRAVMDARIPSVREDWNFVRDSNP
;
A
#
# COMPACT_ATOMS: atom_id res chain seq x y z
N MET A 1 -54.82 -22.68 64.77
CA MET A 1 -53.37 -22.52 64.48
C MET A 1 -53.18 -22.61 62.97
N LYS A 2 -52.97 -21.48 62.33
CA LYS A 2 -52.71 -21.42 60.89
C LYS A 2 -51.25 -21.09 60.73
N THR A 3 -50.46 -22.04 60.21
CA THR A 3 -49.02 -21.87 59.86
C THR A 3 -48.88 -21.10 58.59
N LEU A 4 -48.20 -19.96 58.61
CA LEU A 4 -47.90 -19.10 57.51
C LEU A 4 -46.47 -19.46 56.96
N SER A 5 -46.41 -20.09 55.79
CA SER A 5 -45.11 -20.39 55.11
C SER A 5 -44.67 -19.17 54.31
N ILE A 6 -43.56 -18.59 54.72
CA ILE A 6 -42.90 -17.49 54.01
C ILE A 6 -41.95 -18.11 52.94
N LEU A 7 -42.26 -17.94 51.67
CA LEU A 7 -41.34 -18.24 50.57
C LEU A 7 -40.38 -17.04 50.40
N LEU A 8 -39.08 -17.29 50.67
CA LEU A 8 -38.00 -16.34 50.29
C LEU A 8 -37.66 -16.52 48.81
N PHE A 9 -37.95 -15.50 48.01
CA PHE A 9 -37.47 -15.39 46.63
C PHE A 9 -36.04 -14.81 46.68
N ALA A 10 -35.02 -15.62 46.40
CA ALA A 10 -33.64 -15.16 46.18
C ALA A 10 -33.51 -14.66 44.74
N SER A 11 -33.49 -13.34 44.55
CA SER A 11 -33.18 -12.71 43.28
C SER A 11 -31.67 -12.79 43.04
N PHE A 12 -31.25 -13.65 42.14
CA PHE A 12 -29.88 -13.64 41.58
C PHE A 12 -29.75 -12.44 40.64
N LEU A 13 -29.09 -11.38 41.10
CA LEU A 13 -28.58 -10.32 40.23
C LEU A 13 -27.41 -10.89 39.44
N PHE A 14 -27.64 -11.21 38.17
CA PHE A 14 -26.56 -11.37 37.19
C PHE A 14 -25.97 -9.99 36.97
N VAL A 15 -24.85 -9.67 37.62
CA VAL A 15 -23.96 -8.60 37.23
C VAL A 15 -23.26 -9.13 35.98
N GLY A 16 -23.79 -8.77 34.81
CA GLY A 16 -23.07 -8.91 33.54
C GLY A 16 -21.86 -8.00 33.65
N CYS A 17 -20.66 -8.54 33.87
CA CYS A 17 -19.43 -7.86 33.51
C CYS A 17 -19.54 -7.58 32.01
N ALA A 18 -19.79 -6.33 31.64
CA ALA A 18 -19.44 -5.89 30.31
C ALA A 18 -17.93 -6.11 30.23
N GLN A 19 -17.51 -7.12 29.47
CA GLN A 19 -16.11 -7.32 29.13
C GLN A 19 -15.75 -6.08 28.32
N GLU A 20 -14.92 -5.18 28.87
CA GLU A 20 -14.32 -4.11 28.08
C GLU A 20 -13.70 -4.79 26.86
N SER A 21 -14.14 -4.42 25.67
CA SER A 21 -13.58 -4.97 24.45
C SER A 21 -12.09 -4.61 24.46
N ALA A 22 -11.24 -5.63 24.47
CA ALA A 22 -9.80 -5.42 24.43
C ALA A 22 -9.47 -4.53 23.21
N THR A 23 -8.60 -3.56 23.40
CA THR A 23 -8.11 -2.69 22.34
C THR A 23 -7.56 -3.56 21.20
N PRO A 24 -8.06 -3.46 19.96
CA PRO A 24 -7.66 -4.37 18.90
C PRO A 24 -6.23 -4.10 18.41
N ASN A 25 -5.51 -5.14 18.08
CA ASN A 25 -4.30 -5.02 17.29
C ASN A 25 -4.67 -4.61 15.85
N ILE A 26 -3.78 -3.90 15.18
CA ILE A 26 -3.99 -3.45 13.80
C ILE A 26 -2.76 -3.83 12.99
N ILE A 27 -2.97 -4.59 11.90
CA ILE A 27 -1.95 -4.90 10.91
C ILE A 27 -2.40 -4.33 9.57
N TYR A 28 -1.57 -3.46 8.98
CA TYR A 28 -1.74 -2.98 7.62
C TYR A 28 -0.67 -3.61 6.73
N ILE A 29 -1.07 -4.47 5.81
CA ILE A 29 -0.20 -5.13 4.84
C ILE A 29 -0.26 -4.34 3.54
N LEU A 30 0.89 -3.87 3.07
CA LEU A 30 1.02 -3.03 1.90
C LEU A 30 1.95 -3.71 0.87
N ALA A 31 1.40 -4.09 -0.28
CA ALA A 31 2.17 -4.52 -1.44
C ALA A 31 2.71 -3.31 -2.21
N ASP A 32 3.76 -3.50 -2.99
CA ASP A 32 4.43 -2.47 -3.81
C ASP A 32 4.20 -2.75 -5.30
N ASP A 33 3.48 -1.89 -6.00
CA ASP A 33 3.14 -2.02 -7.43
C ASP A 33 2.18 -3.19 -7.76
N LEU A 34 1.33 -3.65 -6.86
CA LEU A 34 0.35 -4.71 -7.14
C LEU A 34 -0.90 -4.13 -7.82
N GLY A 35 -1.22 -4.63 -9.01
CA GLY A 35 -2.38 -4.20 -9.78
C GLY A 35 -3.73 -4.62 -9.18
N TYR A 36 -4.78 -3.85 -9.50
CA TYR A 36 -6.14 -4.09 -8.98
C TYR A 36 -6.65 -5.51 -9.22
N ASN A 37 -6.29 -6.14 -10.35
CA ASN A 37 -6.79 -7.44 -10.77
C ASN A 37 -5.78 -8.59 -10.53
N GLU A 38 -4.76 -8.41 -9.69
CA GLU A 38 -3.68 -9.39 -9.51
C GLU A 38 -3.91 -10.39 -8.37
N LEU A 39 -5.03 -10.29 -7.66
CA LEU A 39 -5.47 -11.30 -6.69
C LEU A 39 -6.57 -12.18 -7.27
N GLY A 40 -6.63 -13.47 -6.90
CA GLY A 40 -7.69 -14.38 -7.31
C GLY A 40 -9.08 -13.86 -6.97
N SER A 41 -9.26 -13.27 -5.76
CA SER A 41 -10.49 -12.63 -5.29
C SER A 41 -10.88 -11.37 -6.08
N TYR A 42 -9.96 -10.78 -6.85
CA TYR A 42 -10.19 -9.64 -7.75
C TYR A 42 -10.22 -10.02 -9.23
N GLY A 43 -10.06 -11.31 -9.57
CA GLY A 43 -10.26 -11.78 -10.94
C GLY A 43 -9.03 -12.41 -11.60
N GLN A 44 -7.88 -12.46 -10.94
CA GLN A 44 -6.67 -13.09 -11.45
C GLN A 44 -6.87 -14.59 -11.72
N LYS A 45 -6.29 -15.11 -12.82
CA LYS A 45 -6.42 -16.50 -13.24
C LYS A 45 -5.11 -17.27 -13.35
N ILE A 46 -3.98 -16.55 -13.44
CA ILE A 46 -2.65 -17.12 -13.63
C ILE A 46 -1.88 -17.12 -12.31
N ILE A 47 -1.84 -15.98 -11.65
CA ILE A 47 -1.15 -15.79 -10.37
C ILE A 47 -1.99 -16.38 -9.23
N ARG A 48 -1.38 -17.13 -8.34
CA ARG A 48 -2.06 -17.83 -7.24
C ARG A 48 -1.90 -17.07 -5.94
N THR A 49 -3.03 -16.70 -5.31
CA THR A 49 -3.06 -15.95 -4.04
C THR A 49 -4.03 -16.55 -3.02
N PRO A 50 -3.89 -17.86 -2.68
CA PRO A 50 -4.88 -18.58 -1.88
C PRO A 50 -5.07 -18.02 -0.46
N ASN A 51 -4.05 -17.44 0.17
CA ASN A 51 -4.14 -16.85 1.52
C ASN A 51 -4.87 -15.52 1.51
N LEU A 52 -4.57 -14.64 0.54
CA LEU A 52 -5.28 -13.38 0.35
C LEU A 52 -6.73 -13.59 -0.13
N ASP A 53 -6.96 -14.63 -0.95
CA ASP A 53 -8.31 -15.01 -1.35
C ASP A 53 -9.12 -15.54 -0.15
N LYS A 54 -8.50 -16.31 0.73
CA LYS A 54 -9.09 -16.72 2.01
C LYS A 54 -9.37 -15.51 2.90
N LEU A 55 -8.43 -14.56 3.02
CA LEU A 55 -8.63 -13.32 3.77
C LEU A 55 -9.85 -12.54 3.24
N ALA A 56 -10.06 -12.48 1.93
CA ALA A 56 -11.23 -11.86 1.32
C ALA A 56 -12.55 -12.60 1.63
N VAL A 57 -12.52 -13.93 1.72
CA VAL A 57 -13.68 -14.75 2.11
C VAL A 57 -14.00 -14.59 3.59
N GLU A 58 -13.00 -14.42 4.45
CA GLU A 58 -13.15 -14.23 5.90
C GLU A 58 -13.40 -12.78 6.30
N GLY A 59 -13.22 -11.83 5.37
CA GLY A 59 -13.34 -10.39 5.57
C GLY A 59 -14.32 -9.70 4.64
N MET A 60 -14.05 -8.43 4.39
CA MET A 60 -14.74 -7.55 3.45
C MET A 60 -13.79 -7.14 2.33
N ARG A 61 -14.25 -7.27 1.09
CA ARG A 61 -13.55 -6.79 -0.10
C ARG A 61 -14.13 -5.45 -0.56
N PHE A 62 -13.27 -4.45 -0.73
CA PHE A 62 -13.67 -3.15 -1.28
C PHE A 62 -13.47 -3.14 -2.80
N THR A 63 -14.44 -2.59 -3.52
CA THR A 63 -14.40 -2.46 -5.00
C THR A 63 -14.00 -1.07 -5.46
N GLN A 64 -13.97 -0.09 -4.55
CA GLN A 64 -13.76 1.34 -4.82
C GLN A 64 -12.74 1.96 -3.84
N HIS A 65 -11.60 1.27 -3.63
CA HIS A 65 -10.52 1.79 -2.78
C HIS A 65 -9.37 2.32 -3.63
N TYR A 66 -8.76 3.41 -3.17
CA TYR A 66 -7.75 4.14 -3.92
C TYR A 66 -6.48 4.35 -3.12
N SER A 67 -5.34 4.17 -3.79
CA SER A 67 -4.05 4.57 -3.27
C SER A 67 -3.92 6.09 -3.15
N GLY A 68 -2.96 6.55 -2.39
CA GLY A 68 -2.75 7.96 -2.14
C GLY A 68 -2.11 8.72 -3.31
N SER A 69 -1.41 8.01 -4.19
CA SER A 69 -0.72 8.55 -5.35
C SER A 69 -0.52 7.43 -6.39
N PRO A 70 -0.27 7.75 -7.67
CA PRO A 70 0.09 6.74 -8.65
C PRO A 70 1.54 6.22 -8.53
N VAL A 71 2.31 6.65 -7.50
CA VAL A 71 3.68 6.18 -7.23
C VAL A 71 3.93 6.06 -5.72
N CYS A 72 4.98 5.28 -5.37
CA CYS A 72 5.21 4.74 -4.03
C CYS A 72 5.33 5.78 -2.89
N ALA A 73 6.36 6.67 -2.90
CA ALA A 73 6.66 7.53 -1.75
C ALA A 73 5.49 8.45 -1.36
N PRO A 74 4.87 9.23 -2.29
CA PRO A 74 3.75 10.06 -1.91
C PRO A 74 2.53 9.24 -1.46
N SER A 75 2.29 8.05 -2.04
CA SER A 75 1.21 7.18 -1.60
C SER A 75 1.41 6.69 -0.16
N ARG A 76 2.63 6.28 0.20
CA ARG A 76 2.99 5.89 1.58
C ARG A 76 2.88 7.06 2.55
N GLY A 77 3.27 8.27 2.11
CA GLY A 77 3.08 9.50 2.88
C GLY A 77 1.60 9.79 3.17
N THR A 78 0.73 9.67 2.16
CA THR A 78 -0.72 9.90 2.35
C THR A 78 -1.36 8.87 3.28
N LEU A 79 -0.93 7.59 3.18
CA LEU A 79 -1.39 6.52 4.07
C LEU A 79 -1.12 6.83 5.54
N LEU A 80 0.10 7.31 5.84
CA LEU A 80 0.52 7.54 7.22
C LEU A 80 0.01 8.85 7.80
N THR A 81 -0.13 9.89 6.98
CA THR A 81 -0.46 11.25 7.48
C THR A 81 -1.94 11.61 7.36
N GLY A 82 -2.74 10.83 6.64
CA GLY A 82 -4.15 11.17 6.37
C GLY A 82 -4.33 12.40 5.47
N LYS A 83 -3.29 12.80 4.73
CA LYS A 83 -3.31 13.94 3.79
C LYS A 83 -3.17 13.44 2.36
N ASN A 84 -3.98 13.95 1.44
CA ASN A 84 -3.83 13.69 0.01
C ASN A 84 -2.62 14.45 -0.60
N THR A 85 -2.25 14.17 -1.84
CA THR A 85 -1.11 14.82 -2.48
C THR A 85 -1.28 16.33 -2.74
N GLY A 86 -2.49 16.86 -2.64
CA GLY A 86 -2.75 18.31 -2.75
C GLY A 86 -2.49 19.10 -1.47
N SER A 87 -2.35 18.44 -0.32
CA SER A 87 -2.12 19.03 0.99
C SER A 87 -0.88 18.48 1.70
N GLY A 88 -0.50 17.23 1.43
CA GLY A 88 0.65 16.55 2.01
C GLY A 88 1.99 17.13 1.53
N TYR A 89 3.05 16.82 2.28
CA TYR A 89 4.40 17.30 1.98
C TYR A 89 5.05 16.51 0.83
N ILE A 90 5.01 15.16 0.87
CA ILE A 90 5.60 14.31 -0.18
C ILE A 90 4.60 14.16 -1.34
N ARG A 91 4.96 14.64 -2.55
CA ARG A 91 4.06 14.65 -3.73
C ARG A 91 4.58 13.88 -4.93
N ASP A 92 5.83 13.42 -4.87
CA ASP A 92 6.46 12.58 -5.91
C ASP A 92 7.57 11.73 -5.27
N ASN A 93 8.06 10.72 -6.00
CA ASN A 93 9.28 10.02 -5.61
C ASN A 93 10.48 10.96 -5.70
N PHE A 94 11.35 10.92 -4.69
CA PHE A 94 12.54 11.76 -4.66
C PHE A 94 13.67 11.05 -3.94
N GLU A 95 14.39 10.19 -4.68
CA GLU A 95 15.59 9.52 -4.18
C GLU A 95 16.75 10.53 -4.17
N MET A 96 17.56 10.49 -3.11
CA MET A 96 18.69 11.38 -2.87
C MET A 96 20.03 10.63 -2.76
N GLY A 97 20.01 9.30 -3.03
CA GLY A 97 21.20 8.45 -2.92
C GLY A 97 20.87 6.98 -3.16
N GLY A 98 21.84 6.10 -2.84
CA GLY A 98 21.71 4.65 -3.02
C GLY A 98 21.96 4.16 -4.45
N TRP A 99 22.63 4.97 -5.30
CA TRP A 99 22.93 4.61 -6.70
C TRP A 99 24.17 3.74 -6.84
N GLY A 100 25.01 3.63 -5.82
CA GLY A 100 26.23 2.84 -5.84
C GLY A 100 26.69 2.36 -4.47
N PRO A 101 27.67 1.44 -4.41
CA PRO A 101 28.08 0.79 -3.15
C PRO A 101 28.79 1.72 -2.16
N ASN A 102 29.31 2.86 -2.65
CA ASN A 102 30.04 3.84 -1.85
C ASN A 102 29.26 5.16 -1.71
N GLU A 103 28.03 5.21 -2.18
CA GLU A 103 27.19 6.38 -2.06
C GLU A 103 26.23 6.22 -0.88
N PRO A 104 26.04 7.28 -0.06
CA PRO A 104 25.08 7.20 1.04
C PRO A 104 23.68 6.95 0.49
N GLU A 105 22.91 6.18 1.22
CA GLU A 105 21.48 6.08 0.97
C GLU A 105 20.80 7.42 1.29
N GLY A 106 19.79 7.78 0.48
CA GLY A 106 19.06 9.01 0.67
C GLY A 106 17.68 8.96 0.05
N GLN A 107 16.74 9.54 0.77
CA GLN A 107 15.36 9.71 0.34
C GLN A 107 14.87 11.04 0.89
N LEU A 108 14.02 11.77 0.15
CA LEU A 108 13.41 12.97 0.67
C LEU A 108 12.67 12.64 1.98
N PRO A 109 13.05 13.25 3.10
CA PRO A 109 12.44 12.93 4.38
C PRO A 109 11.03 13.51 4.51
N LEU A 110 10.11 12.72 5.07
CA LEU A 110 8.88 13.24 5.65
C LEU A 110 9.28 14.19 6.79
N LEU A 111 8.64 15.35 6.86
CA LEU A 111 8.96 16.34 7.90
C LEU A 111 8.45 15.85 9.26
N ASP A 112 9.17 16.14 10.33
CA ASP A 112 8.76 15.89 11.72
C ASP A 112 7.43 16.58 12.09
N SER A 113 7.06 17.65 11.37
CA SER A 113 5.76 18.32 11.50
C SER A 113 4.56 17.61 10.86
N GLU A 114 4.81 16.57 10.06
CA GLU A 114 3.75 15.73 9.45
C GLU A 114 3.36 14.63 10.42
N PHE A 115 2.22 14.80 11.08
CA PHE A 115 1.72 13.87 12.10
C PHE A 115 1.25 12.55 11.48
N THR A 116 1.71 11.43 12.04
CA THR A 116 1.46 10.08 11.51
C THR A 116 0.47 9.27 12.35
N ILE A 117 -0.06 8.19 11.75
CA ILE A 117 -0.89 7.20 12.48
C ILE A 117 -0.11 6.59 13.65
N ALA A 118 1.19 6.31 13.49
CA ALA A 118 2.01 5.71 14.54
C ALA A 118 2.14 6.65 15.75
N GLU A 119 2.39 7.94 15.52
CA GLU A 119 2.40 8.95 16.58
C GLU A 119 1.04 9.10 17.26
N MET A 120 -0.06 8.95 16.50
CA MET A 120 -1.42 9.06 17.02
C MET A 120 -1.77 7.93 18.00
N VAL A 121 -1.38 6.69 17.69
CA VAL A 121 -1.77 5.53 18.51
C VAL A 121 -0.83 5.26 19.69
N LYS A 122 0.41 5.73 19.61
CA LYS A 122 1.44 5.51 20.62
C LYS A 122 1.05 5.99 22.04
N PRO A 123 0.46 7.19 22.24
CA PRO A 123 -0.02 7.64 23.56
C PRO A 123 -1.12 6.76 24.15
N LEU A 124 -1.78 5.91 23.35
CA LEU A 124 -2.79 4.96 23.78
C LEU A 124 -2.19 3.61 24.22
N GLY A 125 -0.86 3.49 24.24
CA GLY A 125 -0.14 2.29 24.66
C GLY A 125 0.08 1.26 23.56
N TYR A 126 -0.12 1.62 22.27
CA TYR A 126 0.24 0.75 21.18
C TYR A 126 1.77 0.68 21.01
N THR A 127 2.30 -0.53 20.86
CA THR A 127 3.64 -0.73 20.28
C THR A 127 3.53 -0.60 18.76
N THR A 128 4.40 0.20 18.15
CA THR A 128 4.32 0.52 16.72
C THR A 128 5.49 -0.09 15.94
N GLY A 129 5.18 -0.81 14.85
CA GLY A 129 6.19 -1.44 13.99
C GLY A 129 6.00 -1.07 12.52
N PHE A 130 7.11 -0.84 11.82
CA PHE A 130 7.14 -0.74 10.37
C PHE A 130 8.18 -1.71 9.82
N ILE A 131 7.76 -2.65 8.99
CA ILE A 131 8.64 -3.67 8.42
C ILE A 131 8.47 -3.68 6.91
N GLY A 132 9.56 -3.47 6.18
CA GLY A 132 9.56 -3.45 4.72
C GLY A 132 10.15 -2.19 4.10
N LYS A 133 9.61 -1.76 2.96
CA LYS A 133 10.06 -0.58 2.21
C LYS A 133 9.44 0.70 2.79
N TRP A 134 10.27 1.61 3.27
CA TRP A 134 9.87 2.89 3.86
C TRP A 134 9.63 3.98 2.81
N GLY A 135 10.68 4.54 2.24
CA GLY A 135 10.63 5.51 1.15
C GLY A 135 10.28 6.95 1.55
N LEU A 136 10.33 7.29 2.84
CA LEU A 136 9.94 8.62 3.37
C LEU A 136 11.06 9.25 4.23
N GLY A 137 12.30 8.82 4.04
CA GLY A 137 13.48 9.34 4.72
C GLY A 137 14.63 8.37 4.64
N GLY A 138 15.85 8.89 4.67
CA GLY A 138 17.09 8.12 4.72
C GLY A 138 17.63 7.98 6.15
N PRO A 139 18.81 7.35 6.30
CA PRO A 139 19.52 7.32 7.56
C PRO A 139 19.74 8.75 8.09
N ASP A 140 19.68 8.92 9.39
CA ASP A 140 19.93 10.19 10.11
C ASP A 140 19.04 11.37 9.70
N SER A 141 17.92 11.12 8.99
CA SER A 141 16.96 12.16 8.60
C SER A 141 15.81 12.29 9.60
N GLU A 142 15.15 13.46 9.60
CA GLU A 142 13.90 13.64 10.38
C GLU A 142 12.81 12.67 9.96
N GLY A 143 12.79 12.26 8.69
CA GLY A 143 11.86 11.26 8.14
C GLY A 143 12.24 9.81 8.43
N HIS A 144 13.22 9.52 9.29
CA HIS A 144 13.51 8.14 9.69
C HIS A 144 12.31 7.53 10.42
N PRO A 145 11.92 6.26 10.19
CA PRO A 145 10.71 5.65 10.77
C PRO A 145 10.58 5.83 12.30
N ASN A 146 11.69 5.70 13.02
CA ASN A 146 11.69 5.86 14.48
C ASN A 146 11.41 7.32 14.92
N ASN A 147 11.70 8.32 14.06
CA ASN A 147 11.34 9.72 14.30
C ASN A 147 9.87 10.00 13.93
N GLN A 148 9.25 9.12 13.15
CA GLN A 148 7.87 9.22 12.67
C GLN A 148 6.90 8.32 13.47
N GLY A 149 7.25 8.05 14.75
CA GLY A 149 6.39 7.37 15.71
C GLY A 149 6.52 5.84 15.78
N PHE A 150 7.32 5.20 14.93
CA PHE A 150 7.51 3.75 14.99
C PHE A 150 8.58 3.36 16.03
N ASP A 151 8.23 2.43 16.94
CA ASP A 151 9.16 1.90 17.94
C ASP A 151 10.17 0.93 17.32
N GLN A 152 9.73 0.17 16.32
CA GLN A 152 10.56 -0.81 15.62
C GLN A 152 10.47 -0.59 14.11
N PHE A 153 11.64 -0.64 13.47
CA PHE A 153 11.76 -0.61 12.02
C PHE A 153 12.71 -1.70 11.56
N TYR A 154 12.34 -2.42 10.49
CA TYR A 154 13.22 -3.33 9.77
C TYR A 154 12.94 -3.31 8.27
N GLY A 155 13.96 -3.03 7.44
CA GLY A 155 13.76 -3.04 5.99
C GLY A 155 14.62 -2.04 5.22
N TYR A 156 14.08 -1.57 4.09
CA TYR A 156 14.73 -0.57 3.24
C TYR A 156 14.30 0.84 3.64
N LEU A 157 15.25 1.71 3.91
CA LEU A 157 14.98 3.15 4.06
C LEU A 157 14.82 3.83 2.71
N CYS A 158 15.76 3.59 1.78
CA CYS A 158 15.79 4.19 0.46
C CYS A 158 15.09 3.30 -0.58
N GLN A 159 14.18 3.89 -1.38
CA GLN A 159 13.47 3.19 -2.44
C GLN A 159 14.40 2.63 -3.52
N ARG A 160 15.50 3.33 -3.81
CA ARG A 160 16.49 2.89 -4.82
C ARG A 160 17.14 1.57 -4.46
N VAL A 161 17.47 1.36 -3.18
CA VAL A 161 18.06 0.10 -2.70
C VAL A 161 17.05 -1.03 -2.76
N ALA A 162 15.78 -0.75 -2.56
CA ALA A 162 14.68 -1.72 -2.66
C ALA A 162 14.44 -2.25 -4.10
N HIS A 163 15.16 -1.74 -5.11
CA HIS A 163 15.18 -2.31 -6.46
C HIS A 163 16.05 -3.57 -6.57
N ASN A 164 16.60 -4.06 -5.46
CA ASN A 164 17.36 -5.29 -5.35
C ASN A 164 16.86 -6.10 -4.15
N TYR A 165 16.43 -7.34 -4.38
CA TYR A 165 15.92 -8.23 -3.35
C TYR A 165 17.01 -9.04 -2.64
N TYR A 166 18.27 -8.92 -3.09
CA TYR A 166 19.46 -9.47 -2.44
C TYR A 166 20.44 -8.35 -2.10
N PRO A 167 20.02 -7.37 -1.25
CA PRO A 167 20.89 -6.25 -0.88
C PRO A 167 22.03 -6.72 0.04
N THR A 168 23.06 -5.91 0.19
CA THR A 168 24.15 -6.18 1.13
C THR A 168 23.74 -5.97 2.59
N HIS A 169 22.70 -5.22 2.82
CA HIS A 169 22.15 -4.95 4.16
C HIS A 169 20.69 -4.49 4.08
N LEU A 170 20.02 -4.62 5.21
CA LEU A 170 18.77 -3.93 5.55
C LEU A 170 19.04 -3.03 6.77
N TRP A 171 18.06 -2.24 7.15
CA TRP A 171 18.16 -1.40 8.33
C TRP A 171 17.32 -1.96 9.47
N GLN A 172 17.93 -2.12 10.65
CA GLN A 172 17.24 -2.40 11.89
C GLN A 172 17.26 -1.13 12.75
N ASN A 173 16.15 -0.43 12.81
CA ASN A 173 16.09 0.92 13.38
C ASN A 173 17.16 1.82 12.69
N GLY A 174 18.00 2.50 13.44
CA GLY A 174 19.07 3.35 12.92
C GLY A 174 20.39 2.63 12.61
N THR A 175 20.42 1.29 12.57
CA THR A 175 21.65 0.51 12.38
C THR A 175 21.53 -0.40 11.16
N PRO A 176 22.53 -0.42 10.26
CA PRO A 176 22.53 -1.38 9.16
C PRO A 176 22.70 -2.80 9.68
N ASP A 177 21.83 -3.71 9.27
CA ASP A 177 21.91 -5.15 9.47
C ASP A 177 22.53 -5.79 8.23
N SER A 178 23.80 -6.12 8.30
CA SER A 178 24.56 -6.69 7.19
C SER A 178 24.10 -8.11 6.87
N LEU A 179 23.78 -8.37 5.62
CA LEU A 179 23.40 -9.68 5.11
C LEU A 179 24.67 -10.39 4.60
N GLU A 180 25.35 -11.11 5.49
CA GLU A 180 26.59 -11.82 5.15
C GLU A 180 26.32 -12.82 4.02
N GLY A 181 27.23 -12.90 3.04
CA GLY A 181 27.04 -13.72 1.84
C GLY A 181 26.37 -12.98 0.67
N ASN A 182 25.72 -11.83 0.91
CA ASN A 182 25.20 -10.98 -0.15
C ASN A 182 26.29 -10.01 -0.62
N ALA A 183 26.73 -10.17 -1.88
CA ALA A 183 27.65 -9.23 -2.51
C ALA A 183 26.88 -8.12 -3.25
N TYR A 184 27.48 -6.94 -3.32
CA TYR A 184 26.89 -5.86 -4.10
C TYR A 184 26.90 -6.17 -5.61
N PHE A 185 25.80 -5.93 -6.26
CA PHE A 185 25.67 -5.77 -7.72
C PHE A 185 24.71 -4.64 -8.05
N ALA A 186 24.90 -3.98 -9.19
CA ALA A 186 24.03 -2.90 -9.60
C ALA A 186 22.62 -3.44 -9.95
N SER A 187 21.57 -2.83 -9.40
CA SER A 187 20.18 -3.27 -9.60
C SER A 187 19.60 -2.90 -10.98
N HIS A 188 20.30 -2.10 -11.77
CA HIS A 188 19.90 -1.64 -13.09
C HIS A 188 20.94 -2.03 -14.11
N GLN A 189 20.77 -3.19 -14.74
CA GLN A 189 21.70 -3.78 -15.68
C GLN A 189 20.97 -4.28 -16.92
N LYS A 190 21.70 -4.35 -18.02
CA LYS A 190 21.29 -4.95 -19.28
C LYS A 190 22.35 -5.94 -19.74
N ILE A 191 21.91 -7.07 -20.27
CA ILE A 191 22.76 -8.03 -20.98
C ILE A 191 22.50 -7.96 -22.48
N ASP A 192 23.52 -8.24 -23.30
CA ASP A 192 23.43 -8.16 -24.75
C ASP A 192 22.71 -9.36 -25.38
N ALA A 193 22.76 -10.51 -24.70
CA ALA A 193 22.12 -11.75 -25.11
C ALA A 193 21.63 -12.54 -23.90
N PRO A 194 20.61 -13.41 -24.04
CA PRO A 194 20.18 -14.32 -22.96
C PRO A 194 21.33 -15.18 -22.45
N LEU A 195 21.34 -15.45 -21.16
CA LEU A 195 22.19 -16.47 -20.55
C LEU A 195 21.64 -17.87 -20.87
N GLU A 196 22.47 -18.90 -20.76
CA GLU A 196 22.10 -20.25 -21.22
C GLU A 196 21.05 -20.94 -20.32
N THR A 197 21.16 -20.72 -19.00
CA THR A 197 20.28 -21.38 -18.02
C THR A 197 19.75 -20.40 -16.98
N ASP A 198 18.68 -20.78 -16.29
CA ASP A 198 18.16 -20.05 -15.12
C ASP A 198 19.25 -19.91 -14.05
N GLN A 199 20.07 -20.97 -13.84
CA GLN A 199 21.15 -20.97 -12.87
C GLN A 199 22.18 -19.86 -13.15
N ASP A 200 22.53 -19.59 -14.40
CA ASP A 200 23.47 -18.52 -14.76
C ASP A 200 22.96 -17.14 -14.32
N TYR A 201 21.62 -16.92 -14.37
CA TYR A 201 21.02 -15.69 -13.85
C TYR A 201 21.08 -15.63 -12.32
N TYR A 202 20.83 -16.75 -11.63
CA TYR A 202 20.90 -16.81 -10.17
C TYR A 202 22.32 -16.64 -9.66
N ASP A 203 23.32 -17.19 -10.36
CA ASP A 203 24.73 -17.02 -10.02
C ASP A 203 25.21 -15.56 -10.10
N LEU A 204 24.54 -14.73 -10.94
CA LEU A 204 24.86 -13.31 -11.12
C LEU A 204 24.01 -12.37 -10.25
N PHE A 205 22.73 -12.69 -10.03
CA PHE A 205 21.72 -11.74 -9.53
C PHE A 205 20.95 -12.24 -8.31
N ALA A 206 21.34 -13.36 -7.72
CA ALA A 206 20.85 -13.83 -6.43
C ALA A 206 22.00 -13.93 -5.42
N ALA A 207 21.66 -14.14 -4.16
CA ALA A 207 22.62 -14.31 -3.09
C ALA A 207 21.99 -15.16 -1.96
N GLU A 208 22.64 -15.26 -0.81
CA GLU A 208 22.23 -16.14 0.29
C GLU A 208 20.93 -15.65 0.97
N HIS A 209 20.79 -14.33 1.16
CA HIS A 209 19.69 -13.75 1.92
C HIS A 209 18.72 -12.97 1.03
N TYR A 210 17.51 -13.49 0.87
CA TYR A 210 16.40 -12.82 0.19
C TYR A 210 15.70 -11.85 1.16
N ALA A 211 15.66 -10.56 0.83
CA ALA A 211 15.19 -9.53 1.75
C ALA A 211 13.75 -9.71 2.25
N PRO A 212 12.75 -10.16 1.42
CA PRO A 212 11.42 -10.43 1.94
C PRO A 212 11.37 -11.52 3.00
N ASP A 213 12.25 -12.55 2.94
CA ASP A 213 12.32 -13.58 3.97
C ASP A 213 12.81 -12.99 5.30
N LYS A 214 13.81 -12.09 5.26
CA LYS A 214 14.29 -11.37 6.46
C LYS A 214 13.22 -10.45 7.04
N MET A 215 12.42 -9.81 6.19
CA MET A 215 11.28 -9.00 6.61
C MET A 215 10.20 -9.85 7.27
N LEU A 216 9.91 -11.04 6.72
CA LEU A 216 8.98 -11.99 7.34
C LEU A 216 9.48 -12.44 8.71
N GLU A 217 10.76 -12.83 8.84
CA GLU A 217 11.37 -13.19 10.12
C GLU A 217 11.18 -12.08 11.16
N SER A 218 11.46 -10.83 10.77
CA SER A 218 11.26 -9.66 11.64
C SER A 218 9.82 -9.44 12.04
N ALA A 219 8.86 -9.64 11.09
CA ALA A 219 7.44 -9.50 11.37
C ALA A 219 6.94 -10.58 12.35
N LEU A 220 7.39 -11.83 12.20
CA LEU A 220 7.03 -12.92 13.10
C LEU A 220 7.59 -12.69 14.51
N SER A 221 8.83 -12.16 14.63
CA SER A 221 9.42 -11.76 15.90
C SER A 221 8.62 -10.62 16.55
N PHE A 222 8.26 -9.58 15.76
CA PHE A 222 7.44 -8.47 16.26
C PHE A 222 6.12 -8.95 16.87
N LEU A 223 5.43 -9.89 16.21
CA LEU A 223 4.17 -10.45 16.71
C LEU A 223 4.36 -11.22 18.03
N GLU A 224 5.44 -12.04 18.12
CA GLU A 224 5.77 -12.79 19.35
C GLU A 224 6.11 -11.86 20.50
N ASP A 225 6.95 -10.85 20.26
CA ASP A 225 7.45 -9.93 21.28
C ASP A 225 6.34 -9.01 21.83
N ASN A 226 5.28 -8.76 21.04
CA ASN A 226 4.21 -7.84 21.39
C ASN A 226 2.86 -8.52 21.63
N LYS A 227 2.82 -9.83 21.80
CA LYS A 227 1.57 -10.59 21.96
C LYS A 227 0.70 -10.20 23.16
N ASP A 228 1.31 -9.61 24.18
CA ASP A 228 0.64 -9.23 25.43
C ASP A 228 0.22 -7.74 25.46
N ASN A 229 0.54 -6.96 24.40
CA ASN A 229 0.23 -5.54 24.31
C ASN A 229 -0.49 -5.22 22.98
N PRO A 230 -1.32 -4.18 22.93
CA PRO A 230 -1.86 -3.74 21.65
C PRO A 230 -0.74 -3.24 20.75
N PHE A 231 -0.82 -3.57 19.45
CA PHE A 231 0.18 -3.13 18.48
C PHE A 231 -0.44 -2.62 17.19
N PHE A 232 0.28 -1.70 16.54
CA PHE A 232 0.04 -1.23 15.19
C PHE A 232 1.26 -1.60 14.32
N LEU A 233 1.07 -2.52 13.39
CA LEU A 233 2.12 -3.00 12.48
C LEU A 233 1.78 -2.60 11.04
N VAL A 234 2.71 -1.93 10.36
CA VAL A 234 2.71 -1.80 8.91
C VAL A 234 3.73 -2.79 8.33
N PHE A 235 3.24 -3.81 7.61
CA PHE A 235 4.07 -4.74 6.85
C PHE A 235 4.06 -4.31 5.38
N ALA A 236 5.06 -3.52 4.98
CA ALA A 236 5.18 -2.92 3.66
C ALA A 236 6.15 -3.71 2.78
N THR A 237 5.71 -4.89 2.30
CA THR A 237 6.55 -5.73 1.44
C THR A 237 6.94 -5.00 0.15
N PRO A 238 8.19 -5.12 -0.33
CA PRO A 238 8.59 -4.55 -1.62
C PRO A 238 8.04 -5.32 -2.83
N VAL A 239 7.35 -6.44 -2.62
CA VAL A 239 6.80 -7.33 -3.66
C VAL A 239 5.45 -6.78 -4.15
N PRO A 240 5.18 -6.80 -5.48
CA PRO A 240 5.97 -7.33 -6.59
C PRO A 240 6.75 -6.29 -7.40
N HIS A 241 7.21 -5.20 -6.78
CA HIS A 241 8.03 -4.18 -7.48
C HIS A 241 9.23 -4.85 -8.17
N LEU A 242 9.65 -4.33 -9.32
CA LEU A 242 10.88 -4.75 -9.99
C LEU A 242 12.14 -4.45 -9.13
N ALA A 243 13.22 -5.26 -9.14
CA ALA A 243 13.54 -6.25 -10.16
C ALA A 243 12.74 -7.56 -9.99
N LEU A 244 12.69 -8.35 -11.06
CA LEU A 244 12.13 -9.71 -11.04
C LEU A 244 13.13 -10.66 -10.35
N GLN A 245 13.12 -10.70 -9.04
CA GLN A 245 13.98 -11.55 -8.23
C GLN A 245 13.12 -12.34 -7.24
N VAL A 246 13.23 -13.64 -7.29
CA VAL A 246 12.55 -14.58 -6.40
C VAL A 246 13.44 -15.81 -6.25
N PRO A 247 13.48 -16.50 -5.11
CA PRO A 247 14.23 -17.76 -4.97
C PRO A 247 13.83 -18.79 -6.02
N LEU A 248 14.83 -19.58 -6.50
CA LEU A 248 14.66 -20.51 -7.61
C LEU A 248 13.56 -21.57 -7.35
N GLU A 249 13.38 -22.00 -6.11
CA GLU A 249 12.31 -22.93 -5.74
C GLU A 249 10.92 -22.33 -5.97
N SER A 250 10.74 -21.01 -5.75
CA SER A 250 9.47 -20.33 -6.04
C SER A 250 9.27 -20.12 -7.54
N LEU A 251 10.33 -19.78 -8.29
CA LEU A 251 10.27 -19.68 -9.74
C LEU A 251 9.75 -21.00 -10.36
N ASN A 252 10.25 -22.15 -9.87
CA ASN A 252 9.91 -23.49 -10.35
C ASN A 252 8.48 -23.94 -10.01
N GLU A 253 7.73 -23.15 -9.25
CA GLU A 253 6.29 -23.40 -9.06
C GLU A 253 5.45 -23.05 -10.30
N TYR A 254 6.03 -22.31 -11.23
CA TYR A 254 5.39 -21.93 -12.49
C TYR A 254 6.06 -22.62 -13.69
N PRO A 255 5.27 -23.07 -14.67
CA PRO A 255 5.83 -23.78 -15.82
C PRO A 255 6.58 -22.85 -16.77
N ASP A 256 7.61 -23.36 -17.44
CA ASP A 256 8.40 -22.62 -18.45
C ASP A 256 7.53 -22.10 -19.59
N SER A 257 6.40 -22.72 -19.87
CA SER A 257 5.47 -22.33 -20.93
C SER A 257 4.78 -20.99 -20.72
N LEU A 258 4.94 -20.35 -19.55
CA LEU A 258 4.47 -18.97 -19.33
C LEU A 258 5.30 -17.96 -20.10
N ASP A 259 6.56 -18.28 -20.37
CA ASP A 259 7.53 -17.37 -20.98
C ASP A 259 7.90 -17.83 -22.38
N SER A 260 7.85 -16.93 -23.36
CA SER A 260 8.34 -17.15 -24.72
C SER A 260 9.66 -16.45 -25.00
N GLU A 261 9.94 -15.39 -24.27
CA GLU A 261 11.10 -14.51 -24.46
C GLU A 261 11.67 -14.06 -23.12
N PRO A 262 13.00 -14.03 -22.94
CA PRO A 262 13.63 -13.51 -21.75
C PRO A 262 13.58 -11.97 -21.73
N PHE A 263 13.55 -11.39 -20.55
CA PHE A 263 13.78 -9.96 -20.32
C PHE A 263 15.28 -9.70 -20.18
N LEU A 264 15.85 -8.91 -21.10
CA LEU A 264 17.29 -8.65 -21.13
C LEU A 264 17.75 -7.53 -20.18
N GLY A 265 16.85 -6.98 -19.36
CA GLY A 265 17.16 -5.92 -18.42
C GLY A 265 17.16 -4.52 -19.03
N GLY A 266 17.76 -3.57 -18.31
CA GLY A 266 17.83 -2.14 -18.64
C GLY A 266 17.49 -1.26 -17.43
N SER A 267 16.23 -0.87 -17.31
CA SER A 267 15.77 -0.13 -16.13
C SER A 267 15.80 -0.97 -14.84
N TYR A 268 15.83 -2.31 -14.98
CA TYR A 268 15.97 -3.29 -13.90
C TYR A 268 16.79 -4.49 -14.40
N LEU A 269 17.08 -5.45 -13.50
CA LEU A 269 17.84 -6.65 -13.82
C LEU A 269 17.16 -7.51 -14.90
N PRO A 270 17.94 -8.21 -15.73
CA PRO A 270 17.41 -9.20 -16.67
C PRO A 270 16.83 -10.41 -15.92
N HIS A 271 15.90 -11.12 -16.59
CA HIS A 271 15.38 -12.38 -16.09
C HIS A 271 15.04 -13.35 -17.25
N PRO A 272 15.38 -14.65 -17.16
CA PRO A 272 15.12 -15.62 -18.26
C PRO A 272 13.61 -15.91 -18.42
N ARG A 273 12.88 -15.90 -17.33
CA ARG A 273 11.46 -16.26 -17.25
C ARG A 273 10.66 -15.15 -16.54
N PRO A 274 10.45 -13.97 -17.21
CA PRO A 274 9.89 -12.79 -16.55
C PRO A 274 8.45 -12.97 -16.05
N HIS A 275 7.58 -13.68 -16.80
CA HIS A 275 6.20 -13.92 -16.38
C HIS A 275 6.16 -14.90 -15.20
N ALA A 276 6.93 -16.01 -15.27
CA ALA A 276 7.02 -16.96 -14.17
C ALA A 276 7.55 -16.30 -12.90
N ALA A 277 8.59 -15.45 -13.02
CA ALA A 277 9.17 -14.74 -11.89
C ALA A 277 8.17 -13.77 -11.25
N TYR A 278 7.48 -12.96 -12.02
CA TYR A 278 6.47 -12.04 -11.50
C TYR A 278 5.34 -12.78 -10.76
N ALA A 279 4.81 -13.84 -11.37
CA ALA A 279 3.78 -14.65 -10.74
C ALA A 279 4.28 -15.34 -9.47
N ALA A 280 5.53 -15.83 -9.47
CA ALA A 280 6.15 -16.48 -8.32
C ALA A 280 6.42 -15.49 -7.17
N MET A 281 6.84 -14.25 -7.46
CA MET A 281 6.99 -13.20 -6.46
C MET A 281 5.68 -12.96 -5.71
N ILE A 282 4.57 -12.76 -6.42
CA ILE A 282 3.25 -12.53 -5.80
C ILE A 282 2.78 -13.76 -5.02
N THR A 283 2.97 -14.97 -5.55
CA THR A 283 2.61 -16.20 -4.84
C THR A 283 3.43 -16.42 -3.58
N ARG A 284 4.73 -16.05 -3.60
CA ARG A 284 5.57 -16.10 -2.39
C ARG A 284 5.10 -15.07 -1.35
N MET A 285 4.82 -13.84 -1.76
CA MET A 285 4.23 -12.81 -0.89
C MET A 285 2.93 -13.31 -0.24
N ASP A 286 2.05 -13.92 -1.00
CA ASP A 286 0.80 -14.50 -0.46
C ASP A 286 1.08 -15.57 0.59
N ARG A 287 2.10 -16.43 0.39
CA ARG A 287 2.54 -17.44 1.35
C ARG A 287 3.12 -16.82 2.62
N ASP A 288 3.91 -15.76 2.49
CA ASP A 288 4.50 -15.03 3.62
C ASP A 288 3.39 -14.40 4.48
N ILE A 289 2.39 -13.80 3.84
CA ILE A 289 1.18 -13.30 4.51
C ILE A 289 0.45 -14.46 5.21
N GLY A 290 0.26 -15.58 4.54
CA GLY A 290 -0.33 -16.79 5.14
C GLY A 290 0.42 -17.25 6.41
N THR A 291 1.75 -17.15 6.40
CA THR A 291 2.61 -17.49 7.56
C THR A 291 2.38 -16.50 8.72
N MET A 292 2.26 -15.19 8.44
CA MET A 292 1.93 -14.19 9.45
C MET A 292 0.54 -14.45 10.07
N LEU A 293 -0.46 -14.77 9.23
CA LEU A 293 -1.81 -15.08 9.70
C LEU A 293 -1.85 -16.35 10.58
N ALA A 294 -1.09 -17.38 10.21
CA ALA A 294 -0.95 -18.58 11.02
C ALA A 294 -0.27 -18.27 12.37
N LYS A 295 0.77 -17.42 12.39
CA LYS A 295 1.42 -16.98 13.63
C LYS A 295 0.46 -16.25 14.56
N LEU A 296 -0.41 -15.38 14.04
CA LEU A 296 -1.44 -14.72 14.83
C LEU A 296 -2.40 -15.73 15.49
N ALA A 297 -2.81 -16.76 14.73
CA ALA A 297 -3.68 -17.82 15.27
C ALA A 297 -2.96 -18.64 16.36
N ASP A 298 -1.69 -19.01 16.14
CA ASP A 298 -0.87 -19.75 17.11
C ASP A 298 -0.65 -18.97 18.41
N LEU A 299 -0.59 -17.64 18.32
CA LEU A 299 -0.49 -16.74 19.49
C LEU A 299 -1.84 -16.44 20.15
N GLY A 300 -2.96 -16.89 19.56
CA GLY A 300 -4.30 -16.59 20.05
C GLY A 300 -4.73 -15.13 19.85
N LEU A 301 -4.11 -14.41 18.91
CA LEU A 301 -4.37 -12.99 18.65
C LEU A 301 -5.39 -12.75 17.54
N GLU A 302 -5.76 -13.77 16.76
CA GLU A 302 -6.58 -13.64 15.55
C GLU A 302 -7.90 -12.91 15.82
N GLU A 303 -8.61 -13.27 16.89
CA GLU A 303 -9.92 -12.71 17.23
C GLU A 303 -9.88 -11.23 17.65
N ASN A 304 -8.72 -10.73 18.09
CA ASN A 304 -8.51 -9.35 18.51
C ASN A 304 -7.60 -8.55 17.57
N THR A 305 -7.48 -8.98 16.31
CA THR A 305 -6.62 -8.32 15.34
C THR A 305 -7.41 -7.90 14.10
N ILE A 306 -7.26 -6.63 13.72
CA ILE A 306 -7.74 -6.10 12.44
C ILE A 306 -6.63 -6.29 11.42
N ILE A 307 -6.93 -6.93 10.30
CA ILE A 307 -5.99 -7.15 9.20
C ILE A 307 -6.52 -6.41 7.99
N MET A 308 -5.70 -5.52 7.43
CA MET A 308 -5.95 -4.76 6.23
C MET A 308 -4.88 -5.09 5.21
N PHE A 309 -5.26 -5.34 3.94
CA PHE A 309 -4.33 -5.57 2.83
C PHE A 309 -4.64 -4.62 1.68
N SER A 310 -3.61 -3.97 1.12
CA SER A 310 -3.73 -3.13 -0.08
C SER A 310 -2.42 -3.07 -0.86
N SER A 311 -2.39 -2.26 -1.94
CA SER A 311 -1.20 -1.91 -2.72
C SER A 311 -0.97 -0.41 -2.73
N ASP A 312 0.28 0.04 -2.76
CA ASP A 312 0.62 1.46 -2.71
C ASP A 312 0.29 2.24 -3.99
N ASN A 313 0.20 1.58 -5.14
CA ASN A 313 -0.28 2.11 -6.43
C ASN A 313 -0.63 0.96 -7.39
N GLY A 314 -1.06 1.28 -8.59
CA GLY A 314 -1.31 0.30 -9.64
C GLY A 314 -0.03 -0.39 -10.15
N THR A 315 -0.20 -1.49 -10.90
CA THR A 315 0.92 -2.27 -11.46
C THR A 315 1.82 -1.44 -12.36
N THR A 316 3.08 -1.83 -12.46
CA THR A 316 4.11 -1.08 -13.18
C THR A 316 3.90 -1.08 -14.70
N TYR A 317 4.40 -0.02 -15.36
CA TYR A 317 4.53 0.09 -16.82
C TYR A 317 5.90 -0.39 -17.32
N SER A 318 6.81 -0.76 -16.42
CA SER A 318 8.18 -1.11 -16.76
C SER A 318 8.27 -2.44 -17.50
N LYS A 319 9.14 -2.50 -18.49
CA LYS A 319 9.45 -3.74 -19.21
C LYS A 319 9.97 -4.81 -18.24
N GLY A 320 9.58 -6.04 -18.48
CA GLY A 320 9.81 -7.19 -17.59
C GLY A 320 8.52 -7.63 -16.92
N VAL A 321 7.60 -6.71 -16.60
CA VAL A 321 6.21 -7.04 -16.22
C VAL A 321 5.29 -6.80 -17.40
N ASP A 322 4.52 -7.81 -17.78
CA ASP A 322 3.50 -7.71 -18.83
C ASP A 322 2.12 -7.61 -18.18
N ALA A 323 1.72 -6.35 -17.88
CA ALA A 323 0.42 -6.07 -17.27
C ALA A 323 -0.76 -6.54 -18.13
N SER A 324 -0.59 -6.62 -19.47
CA SER A 324 -1.63 -7.09 -20.37
C SER A 324 -1.74 -8.61 -20.35
N TYR A 325 -0.62 -9.32 -20.29
CA TYR A 325 -0.59 -10.78 -20.16
C TYR A 325 -1.30 -11.26 -18.90
N PHE A 326 -1.03 -10.63 -17.76
CA PHE A 326 -1.66 -10.94 -16.49
C PHE A 326 -3.04 -10.31 -16.30
N ASN A 327 -3.48 -9.45 -17.24
CA ASN A 327 -4.70 -8.65 -17.06
C ASN A 327 -4.70 -7.89 -15.73
N SER A 328 -3.56 -7.31 -15.38
CA SER A 328 -3.24 -6.79 -14.04
C SER A 328 -4.19 -5.69 -13.55
N VAL A 329 -4.78 -4.94 -14.44
CA VAL A 329 -5.73 -3.85 -14.12
C VAL A 329 -7.15 -4.13 -14.64
N GLY A 330 -7.40 -5.31 -15.23
CA GLY A 330 -8.67 -5.60 -15.88
C GLY A 330 -8.89 -4.67 -17.08
N SER A 331 -10.06 -4.02 -17.12
CA SER A 331 -10.39 -3.04 -18.17
C SER A 331 -10.04 -1.59 -17.78
N LEU A 332 -9.45 -1.35 -16.61
CA LEU A 332 -9.15 0.00 -16.13
C LEU A 332 -8.04 0.66 -16.96
N ARG A 333 -8.19 1.96 -17.21
CA ARG A 333 -7.19 2.75 -17.94
C ARG A 333 -6.01 3.13 -17.06
N GLY A 334 -4.80 3.10 -17.64
CA GLY A 334 -3.58 3.54 -16.98
C GLY A 334 -2.91 2.45 -16.15
N LEU A 335 -1.68 2.72 -15.74
CA LEU A 335 -0.81 1.90 -14.89
C LEU A 335 -0.10 2.83 -13.90
N LYS A 336 0.83 2.34 -13.09
CA LYS A 336 1.71 3.15 -12.23
C LYS A 336 2.15 4.43 -12.93
N GLY A 337 2.21 5.55 -12.22
CA GLY A 337 2.53 6.86 -12.78
C GLY A 337 1.39 7.52 -13.56
N SER A 338 0.16 6.98 -13.48
CA SER A 338 -1.04 7.53 -14.12
C SER A 338 -2.12 7.79 -13.09
N VAL A 339 -2.79 8.94 -13.17
CA VAL A 339 -3.93 9.28 -12.29
C VAL A 339 -5.26 8.72 -12.78
N PHE A 340 -5.28 7.95 -13.88
CA PHE A 340 -6.44 7.16 -14.30
C PHE A 340 -6.65 5.96 -13.36
N GLU A 341 -7.84 5.33 -13.44
CA GLU A 341 -8.25 4.27 -12.52
C GLU A 341 -7.18 3.16 -12.32
N GLY A 342 -6.56 2.65 -13.40
CA GLY A 342 -5.56 1.59 -13.32
C GLY A 342 -4.25 1.97 -12.61
N GLY A 343 -3.99 3.27 -12.42
CA GLY A 343 -2.80 3.75 -11.68
C GLY A 343 -3.05 4.02 -10.20
N VAL A 344 -4.30 4.26 -9.80
CA VAL A 344 -4.64 4.67 -8.43
C VAL A 344 -5.67 3.79 -7.73
N LYS A 345 -6.47 3.00 -8.45
CA LYS A 345 -7.42 2.05 -7.87
C LYS A 345 -6.69 0.76 -7.52
N VAL A 346 -6.80 0.33 -6.26
CA VAL A 346 -6.04 -0.79 -5.71
C VAL A 346 -6.96 -1.78 -5.01
N PRO A 347 -6.57 -3.07 -4.89
CA PRO A 347 -7.32 -4.01 -4.07
C PRO A 347 -7.26 -3.58 -2.60
N PHE A 348 -8.37 -3.79 -1.88
CA PHE A 348 -8.42 -3.56 -0.43
C PHE A 348 -9.31 -4.60 0.24
N ILE A 349 -8.74 -5.31 1.20
CA ILE A 349 -9.39 -6.37 1.96
C ILE A 349 -9.24 -6.05 3.45
N VAL A 350 -10.33 -6.16 4.21
CA VAL A 350 -10.32 -5.95 5.66
C VAL A 350 -10.95 -7.15 6.35
N LYS A 351 -10.19 -7.81 7.23
CA LYS A 351 -10.71 -8.83 8.17
C LYS A 351 -10.69 -8.24 9.57
N TRP A 352 -11.85 -8.29 10.23
CA TRP A 352 -12.02 -7.91 11.64
C TRP A 352 -13.05 -8.83 12.27
N PRO A 353 -12.62 -9.92 12.94
CA PRO A 353 -13.52 -10.86 13.58
C PRO A 353 -14.53 -10.18 14.50
N GLY A 354 -15.75 -10.63 14.47
CA GLY A 354 -16.84 -10.08 15.29
C GLY A 354 -17.41 -8.71 14.83
N THR A 355 -16.71 -8.00 13.94
CA THR A 355 -17.13 -6.66 13.44
C THR A 355 -17.44 -6.66 11.96
N VAL A 356 -16.50 -7.09 11.13
CA VAL A 356 -16.67 -7.19 9.68
C VAL A 356 -17.39 -8.49 9.34
N LYS A 357 -18.45 -8.39 8.53
CA LYS A 357 -19.18 -9.58 8.05
C LYS A 357 -18.33 -10.37 7.06
N PRO A 358 -18.00 -11.63 7.33
CA PRO A 358 -17.25 -12.47 6.40
C PRO A 358 -17.90 -12.57 5.01
N GLY A 359 -17.07 -12.55 3.96
CA GLY A 359 -17.49 -12.68 2.57
C GLY A 359 -18.29 -11.48 2.03
N SER A 360 -18.30 -10.37 2.76
CA SER A 360 -18.99 -9.16 2.30
C SER A 360 -18.18 -8.39 1.26
N THR A 361 -18.87 -7.58 0.49
CA THR A 361 -18.29 -6.65 -0.49
C THR A 361 -18.86 -5.26 -0.25
N SER A 362 -18.00 -4.25 -0.33
CA SER A 362 -18.38 -2.84 -0.21
C SER A 362 -17.98 -2.08 -1.47
N ASP A 363 -18.87 -1.22 -1.95
CA ASP A 363 -18.63 -0.25 -3.01
C ASP A 363 -18.38 1.17 -2.46
N HIS A 364 -18.22 1.29 -1.14
CA HIS A 364 -17.85 2.55 -0.51
C HIS A 364 -16.53 3.08 -1.10
N VAL A 365 -16.56 4.34 -1.53
CA VAL A 365 -15.43 5.03 -2.10
C VAL A 365 -14.52 5.49 -0.97
N SER A 366 -13.29 4.97 -0.94
CA SER A 366 -12.30 5.29 0.11
C SER A 366 -10.91 5.41 -0.49
N ALA A 367 -10.03 6.10 0.22
CA ALA A 367 -8.64 6.28 -0.19
C ALA A 367 -7.68 6.16 1.01
N PHE A 368 -6.40 6.10 0.75
CA PHE A 368 -5.36 5.91 1.75
C PHE A 368 -5.42 6.92 2.90
N TRP A 369 -5.71 8.18 2.62
CA TRP A 369 -5.84 9.22 3.65
C TRP A 369 -7.06 9.03 4.58
N ASP A 370 -7.98 8.12 4.25
CA ASP A 370 -9.11 7.74 5.12
C ASP A 370 -8.69 6.78 6.24
N LEU A 371 -7.50 6.16 6.14
CA LEU A 371 -7.01 5.23 7.15
C LEU A 371 -6.78 5.91 8.51
N LEU A 372 -6.14 7.09 8.52
CA LEU A 372 -5.83 7.80 9.76
C LEU A 372 -7.10 8.11 10.58
N PRO A 373 -8.15 8.78 10.04
CA PRO A 373 -9.39 9.00 10.81
C PRO A 373 -10.14 7.70 11.14
N THR A 374 -9.98 6.64 10.34
CA THR A 374 -10.58 5.34 10.66
C THR A 374 -9.90 4.68 11.86
N VAL A 375 -8.56 4.68 11.90
CA VAL A 375 -7.79 4.18 13.03
C VAL A 375 -8.07 5.03 14.29
N ALA A 376 -8.18 6.35 14.15
CA ALA A 376 -8.56 7.22 15.25
C ALA A 376 -9.91 6.82 15.86
N GLU A 377 -10.94 6.61 15.03
CA GLU A 377 -12.28 6.20 15.50
C GLU A 377 -12.29 4.78 16.10
N ILE A 378 -11.46 3.85 15.57
CA ILE A 378 -11.31 2.48 16.09
C ILE A 378 -10.68 2.50 17.48
N THR A 379 -9.64 3.30 17.68
CA THR A 379 -8.81 3.32 18.88
C THR A 379 -9.28 4.31 19.94
N GLY A 380 -10.18 5.22 19.56
CA GLY A 380 -10.60 6.34 20.40
C GLY A 380 -9.56 7.47 20.46
N ALA A 381 -8.57 7.47 19.56
CA ALA A 381 -7.62 8.57 19.40
C ALA A 381 -8.31 9.82 18.82
N GLU A 382 -7.72 10.98 19.07
CA GLU A 382 -8.14 12.23 18.43
C GLU A 382 -7.41 12.37 17.07
N ALA A 383 -8.18 12.35 15.98
CA ALA A 383 -7.62 12.58 14.66
C ALA A 383 -7.22 14.06 14.48
N PRO A 384 -6.10 14.34 13.79
CA PRO A 384 -5.72 15.72 13.49
C PRO A 384 -6.77 16.42 12.62
N THR A 385 -7.09 17.67 12.94
CA THR A 385 -8.15 18.45 12.26
C THR A 385 -7.83 18.79 10.81
N ASN A 386 -6.57 18.68 10.42
CA ASN A 386 -6.07 18.91 9.05
C ASN A 386 -5.96 17.64 8.20
N SER A 387 -6.57 16.53 8.63
CA SER A 387 -6.72 15.34 7.80
C SER A 387 -7.72 15.56 6.68
N ASP A 388 -7.39 15.11 5.47
CA ASP A 388 -8.30 15.15 4.31
C ASP A 388 -9.31 14.00 4.32
N GLY A 389 -9.02 12.94 5.10
CA GLY A 389 -9.79 11.70 5.11
C GLY A 389 -11.13 11.78 5.84
N ASN A 390 -11.94 10.75 5.57
CA ASN A 390 -13.14 10.40 6.32
C ASN A 390 -13.00 8.97 6.86
N SER A 391 -13.44 8.74 8.09
CA SER A 391 -13.49 7.37 8.62
C SER A 391 -14.49 6.51 7.83
N PHE A 392 -14.07 5.29 7.48
CA PHE A 392 -14.92 4.25 6.90
C PHE A 392 -15.34 3.17 7.92
N LEU A 393 -15.19 3.44 9.23
CA LEU A 393 -15.57 2.49 10.29
C LEU A 393 -17.05 2.10 10.23
N ALA A 394 -17.94 3.03 9.90
CA ALA A 394 -19.36 2.73 9.73
C ALA A 394 -19.60 1.69 8.63
N THR A 395 -18.87 1.75 7.54
CA THR A 395 -18.89 0.76 6.46
C THR A 395 -18.40 -0.60 6.95
N LEU A 396 -17.30 -0.65 7.69
CA LEU A 396 -16.77 -1.91 8.28
C LEU A 396 -17.78 -2.59 9.20
N LYS A 397 -18.54 -1.80 9.96
CA LYS A 397 -19.61 -2.27 10.85
C LYS A 397 -20.91 -2.63 10.11
N GLY A 398 -20.96 -2.52 8.78
CA GLY A 398 -22.18 -2.75 7.99
C GLY A 398 -23.27 -1.67 8.16
N ASN A 399 -22.92 -0.50 8.66
CA ASN A 399 -23.81 0.61 8.99
C ASN A 399 -23.66 1.77 7.98
N SER A 400 -23.62 1.48 6.68
CA SER A 400 -23.36 2.47 5.63
C SER A 400 -24.29 3.71 5.66
N ALA A 401 -25.49 3.58 6.24
CA ALA A 401 -26.41 4.71 6.44
C ALA A 401 -25.83 5.79 7.39
N TYR A 402 -24.85 5.46 8.21
CA TYR A 402 -24.16 6.37 9.14
C TYR A 402 -22.77 6.77 8.62
N GLN A 403 -22.42 6.32 7.42
CA GLN A 403 -21.15 6.72 6.80
C GLN A 403 -21.18 8.21 6.51
N THR A 404 -20.13 8.93 6.89
CA THR A 404 -19.95 10.34 6.55
C THR A 404 -19.97 10.49 5.02
N PRO A 405 -20.67 11.50 4.46
CA PRO A 405 -20.67 11.73 3.02
C PRO A 405 -19.24 11.86 2.48
N ASP A 406 -19.02 11.26 1.32
CA ASP A 406 -17.71 11.25 0.69
C ASP A 406 -17.23 12.66 0.38
N LYS A 407 -16.01 12.99 0.77
CA LYS A 407 -15.29 14.16 0.27
C LYS A 407 -14.80 13.87 -1.14
N PRO A 408 -14.60 14.90 -2.00
CA PRO A 408 -13.90 14.69 -3.25
C PRO A 408 -12.52 14.09 -3.01
N LEU A 409 -12.18 13.02 -3.73
CA LEU A 409 -10.82 12.48 -3.73
C LEU A 409 -9.95 13.31 -4.67
N TYR A 410 -8.72 13.60 -4.26
CA TYR A 410 -7.79 14.43 -5.02
C TYR A 410 -6.42 13.78 -5.15
N TRP A 411 -5.87 13.80 -6.37
CA TRP A 411 -4.52 13.38 -6.68
C TRP A 411 -3.80 14.43 -7.52
N GLU A 412 -2.51 14.63 -7.24
CA GLU A 412 -1.58 15.29 -8.15
C GLU A 412 -0.30 14.48 -8.28
N TYR A 413 0.30 14.53 -9.47
CA TYR A 413 1.54 13.86 -9.80
C TYR A 413 2.37 14.75 -10.71
N HIS A 414 3.65 14.92 -10.40
CA HIS A 414 4.47 15.98 -11.00
C HIS A 414 5.32 15.52 -12.19
N ALA A 415 5.58 14.21 -12.34
CA ALA A 415 6.24 13.69 -13.53
C ALA A 415 5.34 13.71 -14.79
N PHE A 416 5.87 13.33 -15.94
CA PHE A 416 5.16 13.21 -17.20
C PHE A 416 4.35 14.47 -17.60
N GLY A 417 4.92 15.66 -17.37
CA GLY A 417 4.27 16.93 -17.71
C GLY A 417 3.26 17.45 -16.69
N GLY A 418 3.10 16.75 -15.56
CA GLY A 418 2.18 17.12 -14.48
C GLY A 418 0.74 16.71 -14.72
N MET A 419 0.12 16.10 -13.72
CA MET A 419 -1.26 15.59 -13.76
C MET A 419 -2.00 15.94 -12.48
N GLN A 420 -3.33 16.11 -12.61
CA GLN A 420 -4.27 16.17 -11.50
C GLN A 420 -5.47 15.29 -11.81
N ALA A 421 -6.05 14.68 -10.79
CA ALA A 421 -7.34 14.04 -10.88
C ALA A 421 -8.20 14.38 -9.66
N VAL A 422 -9.50 14.46 -9.87
CA VAL A 422 -10.51 14.60 -8.82
C VAL A 422 -11.63 13.59 -9.09
N ARG A 423 -11.97 12.81 -8.07
CA ARG A 423 -13.19 12.00 -8.08
C ARG A 423 -14.22 12.63 -7.15
N MET A 424 -15.42 12.83 -7.64
CA MET A 424 -16.56 13.40 -6.91
C MET A 424 -17.82 12.58 -7.22
N GLY A 425 -18.19 11.68 -6.33
CA GLY A 425 -19.21 10.67 -6.57
C GLY A 425 -18.88 9.80 -7.78
N ASP A 426 -19.78 9.76 -8.79
CA ASP A 426 -19.57 8.99 -10.01
C ASP A 426 -18.68 9.70 -11.05
N TRP A 427 -18.34 10.95 -10.84
CA TRP A 427 -17.59 11.75 -11.78
C TRP A 427 -16.11 11.77 -11.45
N LYS A 428 -15.27 11.60 -12.49
CA LYS A 428 -13.83 11.79 -12.39
C LYS A 428 -13.36 12.76 -13.45
N GLY A 429 -12.70 13.83 -13.00
CA GLY A 429 -12.02 14.78 -13.87
C GLY A 429 -10.53 14.59 -13.83
N VAL A 430 -9.88 14.65 -14.99
CA VAL A 430 -8.42 14.47 -15.16
C VAL A 430 -7.85 15.64 -15.95
N ARG A 431 -6.75 16.23 -15.46
CA ARG A 431 -5.93 17.21 -16.19
C ARG A 431 -4.54 16.63 -16.42
N LEU A 432 -4.07 16.71 -17.65
CA LEU A 432 -2.75 16.22 -18.07
C LEU A 432 -1.91 17.38 -18.60
N GLU A 433 -0.58 17.21 -18.66
CA GLU A 433 0.36 18.14 -19.27
C GLU A 433 0.29 19.56 -18.68
N ILE A 434 0.00 19.66 -17.37
CA ILE A 434 -0.25 20.95 -16.69
C ILE A 434 0.98 21.87 -16.75
N ARG A 435 2.20 21.30 -16.75
CA ARG A 435 3.46 22.01 -16.83
C ARG A 435 3.82 22.46 -18.27
N ARG A 436 3.10 21.96 -19.27
CA ARG A 436 3.37 22.21 -20.70
C ARG A 436 2.30 23.05 -21.37
N GLN A 437 1.08 23.06 -20.82
CA GLN A 437 -0.06 23.77 -21.41
C GLN A 437 -0.68 24.76 -20.43
N ASP A 438 -0.80 26.02 -20.85
CA ASP A 438 -1.60 26.99 -20.11
C ASP A 438 -3.06 26.55 -20.13
N ASN A 439 -3.69 26.54 -18.96
CA ASN A 439 -5.09 26.15 -18.82
C ASN A 439 -5.41 24.75 -19.41
N ALA A 440 -4.52 23.76 -19.20
CA ALA A 440 -4.76 22.38 -19.62
C ALA A 440 -6.22 21.98 -19.36
N PRO A 441 -6.97 21.42 -20.36
CA PRO A 441 -8.38 21.11 -20.20
C PRO A 441 -8.58 19.97 -19.19
N VAL A 442 -9.75 19.98 -18.56
CA VAL A 442 -10.22 18.84 -17.76
C VAL A 442 -10.94 17.89 -18.68
N GLN A 443 -10.49 16.65 -18.77
CA GLN A 443 -11.27 15.52 -19.30
C GLN A 443 -12.22 15.05 -18.20
N LEU A 444 -13.47 14.69 -18.55
CA LEU A 444 -14.50 14.28 -17.60
C LEU A 444 -15.05 12.91 -17.96
N PHE A 445 -15.08 12.01 -16.98
CA PHE A 445 -15.60 10.64 -17.13
C PHE A 445 -16.68 10.36 -16.09
N ASN A 446 -17.70 9.59 -16.46
CA ASN A 446 -18.67 9.04 -15.52
C ASN A 446 -18.33 7.58 -15.23
N LEU A 447 -17.74 7.28 -14.08
CA LEU A 447 -17.22 5.96 -13.74
C LEU A 447 -18.30 4.86 -13.60
N THR A 448 -19.58 5.23 -13.44
CA THR A 448 -20.67 4.25 -13.41
C THR A 448 -20.98 3.71 -14.81
N SER A 449 -20.96 4.56 -15.84
CA SER A 449 -21.24 4.17 -17.22
C SER A 449 -19.98 3.94 -18.05
N ASP A 450 -18.84 4.49 -17.63
CA ASP A 450 -17.55 4.44 -18.31
C ASP A 450 -16.40 4.21 -17.29
N PRO A 451 -16.35 3.03 -16.66
CA PRO A 451 -15.32 2.72 -15.67
C PRO A 451 -13.91 2.64 -16.26
N ASN A 452 -13.81 2.59 -17.59
CA ASN A 452 -12.53 2.51 -18.33
C ASN A 452 -11.99 3.88 -18.73
N GLU A 453 -12.73 4.97 -18.46
CA GLU A 453 -12.33 6.35 -18.79
C GLU A 453 -12.00 6.54 -20.29
N GLU A 454 -12.84 6.00 -21.17
CA GLU A 454 -12.65 6.03 -22.63
C GLU A 454 -13.38 7.24 -23.28
N ASN A 455 -14.47 7.72 -22.68
CA ASN A 455 -15.36 8.70 -23.27
C ASN A 455 -15.33 10.03 -22.51
N ASP A 456 -14.56 11.00 -23.01
CA ASP A 456 -14.56 12.35 -22.45
C ASP A 456 -15.88 13.07 -22.72
N VAL A 457 -16.66 13.31 -21.66
CA VAL A 457 -17.96 14.00 -21.69
C VAL A 457 -17.92 15.42 -21.14
N ALA A 458 -16.74 16.03 -21.01
CA ALA A 458 -16.53 17.36 -20.44
C ALA A 458 -17.37 18.43 -21.17
N SER A 459 -17.43 18.40 -22.50
CA SER A 459 -18.17 19.38 -23.30
C SER A 459 -19.69 19.35 -23.07
N ALA A 460 -20.22 18.20 -22.69
CA ALA A 460 -21.64 18.01 -22.38
C ALA A 460 -21.99 18.34 -20.92
N ASN A 461 -21.01 18.47 -20.02
CA ASN A 461 -21.20 18.65 -18.59
C ASN A 461 -20.34 19.79 -18.01
N PRO A 462 -20.44 21.02 -18.53
CA PRO A 462 -19.58 22.14 -18.13
C PRO A 462 -19.71 22.51 -16.64
N ASP A 463 -20.88 22.33 -16.04
CA ASP A 463 -21.11 22.62 -14.62
C ASP A 463 -20.34 21.65 -13.71
N ILE A 464 -20.28 20.36 -14.06
CA ILE A 464 -19.49 19.35 -13.34
C ILE A 464 -17.98 19.65 -13.49
N VAL A 465 -17.55 20.00 -14.71
CA VAL A 465 -16.17 20.41 -14.96
C VAL A 465 -15.78 21.61 -14.09
N ALA A 466 -16.66 22.60 -13.94
CA ALA A 466 -16.41 23.78 -13.10
C ALA A 466 -16.25 23.41 -11.61
N LEU A 467 -17.08 22.50 -11.09
CA LEU A 467 -16.98 21.99 -9.70
C LEU A 467 -15.66 21.24 -9.48
N ILE A 468 -15.31 20.34 -10.39
CA ILE A 468 -14.06 19.57 -10.31
C ILE A 468 -12.85 20.50 -10.39
N ARG A 469 -12.87 21.48 -11.30
CA ARG A 469 -11.79 22.48 -11.42
C ARG A 469 -11.63 23.27 -10.13
N ALA A 470 -12.72 23.67 -9.47
CA ALA A 470 -12.65 24.36 -8.19
C ALA A 470 -11.95 23.54 -7.11
N VAL A 471 -12.15 22.22 -7.07
CA VAL A 471 -11.41 21.32 -6.17
C VAL A 471 -9.94 21.26 -6.56
N MET A 472 -9.61 21.15 -7.84
CA MET A 472 -8.22 21.14 -8.34
C MET A 472 -7.48 22.44 -7.98
N ASP A 473 -8.14 23.57 -8.10
CA ASP A 473 -7.56 24.88 -7.84
C ASP A 473 -7.45 25.21 -6.34
N ALA A 474 -8.17 24.50 -5.47
CA ALA A 474 -8.11 24.63 -4.02
C ALA A 474 -6.91 23.91 -3.37
N ARG A 475 -6.04 23.25 -4.16
CA ARG A 475 -4.83 22.60 -3.65
C ARG A 475 -3.95 23.57 -2.86
N ILE A 476 -3.28 23.07 -1.84
CA ILE A 476 -2.31 23.86 -1.07
C ILE A 476 -0.98 23.88 -1.85
N PRO A 477 -0.42 25.05 -2.18
CA PRO A 477 0.89 25.12 -2.81
C PRO A 477 1.96 24.39 -1.98
N SER A 478 2.81 23.61 -2.65
CA SER A 478 3.93 22.95 -1.99
C SER A 478 4.98 23.99 -1.57
N VAL A 479 5.65 23.73 -0.45
CA VAL A 479 6.85 24.49 -0.05
C VAL A 479 8.03 24.22 -0.98
N ARG A 480 7.98 23.11 -1.75
CA ARG A 480 8.93 22.81 -2.81
C ARG A 480 8.41 23.39 -4.12
N GLU A 481 9.21 24.24 -4.75
CA GLU A 481 8.84 24.94 -5.98
C GLU A 481 8.58 23.98 -7.14
N ASP A 482 9.39 22.92 -7.28
CA ASP A 482 9.27 21.88 -8.31
C ASP A 482 7.94 21.11 -8.24
N TRP A 483 7.24 21.15 -7.11
CA TRP A 483 5.92 20.55 -6.93
C TRP A 483 4.75 21.56 -6.98
N ASN A 484 4.95 22.68 -7.65
CA ASN A 484 3.91 23.70 -7.88
C ASN A 484 3.48 23.81 -9.35
N PHE A 485 3.71 22.76 -10.15
CA PHE A 485 3.41 22.75 -11.58
C PHE A 485 4.08 23.92 -12.34
N VAL A 486 5.27 24.30 -11.89
CA VAL A 486 6.08 25.30 -12.59
C VAL A 486 6.34 24.83 -14.02
N ARG A 487 6.18 25.75 -14.97
CA ARG A 487 6.30 25.47 -16.39
C ARG A 487 7.67 24.89 -16.74
N ASP A 488 7.70 23.86 -17.56
CA ASP A 488 8.95 23.33 -18.08
C ASP A 488 9.67 24.43 -18.90
N SER A 489 10.92 24.71 -18.56
CA SER A 489 11.70 25.77 -19.20
C SER A 489 12.14 25.43 -20.65
N ASN A 490 11.91 24.17 -21.08
CA ASN A 490 12.06 23.70 -22.44
C ASN A 490 10.80 22.94 -22.87
N PRO A 491 10.07 23.41 -23.91
CA PRO A 491 8.90 22.70 -24.45
C PRO A 491 9.26 21.42 -25.18
#